data_5238b2f3da89410a76b48dfcbaac8d6f
#
_entry.id   5238b2f3da89410a76b48dfcbaac8d6f
#
_cell.length_a   1.000
_cell.length_b   1.000
_cell.length_c   1.000
_cell.angle_alpha   90.00
_cell.angle_beta   90.00
_cell.angle_gamma   90.00
#
_symmetry.space_group_name_H-M   'P 1'
#
loop_
_entity.id
_entity.type
_entity.pdbx_description
1 polymer ?
#
loop_
_entity_poly.entity_id
_entity_poly.type
_entity_poly.pdbx_seq_one_letter_code
_entity_poly.pdbx_strand_id
1 'polypeptide(L)'
;MYAANGCFYCHSQYIRDKDEGNDIDRKWGTRRTVARDYMFDQQVFLGTSRLGADLTNVGVRQTDPQWFYRLLYNPHTMSHEVSMPAYRWLFETREIQGQSSVDAVKLQGAIAPPPGYEVVPTSEGKALVEYLLSLKKNYPLPEAPETTE
;
A
#
# COMPACT_ATOMS: atom_id res chain seq x y z
N MET A 1 -1.92 -2.43 12.31
CA MET A 1 -2.37 -3.20 11.13
C MET A 1 -1.24 -3.62 10.21
N TYR A 2 -0.36 -2.73 9.74
CA TYR A 2 0.76 -3.07 8.83
C TYR A 2 1.65 -4.19 9.36
N ALA A 3 2.14 -4.08 10.60
CA ALA A 3 2.95 -5.11 11.24
C ALA A 3 2.16 -6.39 11.51
N ALA A 4 0.93 -6.28 12.02
CA ALA A 4 0.09 -7.42 12.36
C ALA A 4 -0.23 -8.32 11.16
N ASN A 5 -0.28 -7.74 9.95
CA ASN A 5 -0.49 -8.48 8.71
C ASN A 5 0.81 -8.92 8.01
N GLY A 6 1.98 -8.69 8.63
CA GLY A 6 3.27 -9.18 8.12
C GLY A 6 3.77 -8.49 6.85
N CYS A 7 3.24 -7.32 6.49
CA CYS A 7 3.58 -6.61 5.25
C CYS A 7 5.08 -6.34 5.10
N PHE A 8 5.77 -6.05 6.22
CA PHE A 8 7.21 -5.77 6.26
C PHE A 8 8.10 -6.98 5.94
N TYR A 9 7.55 -8.21 5.89
CA TYR A 9 8.31 -9.38 5.45
C TYR A 9 8.58 -9.37 3.94
N CYS A 10 7.67 -8.75 3.15
CA CYS A 10 7.76 -8.71 1.70
C CYS A 10 8.02 -7.31 1.14
N HIS A 11 7.70 -6.27 1.91
CA HIS A 11 7.83 -4.87 1.52
C HIS A 11 8.83 -4.13 2.40
N SER A 12 9.64 -3.28 1.78
CA SER A 12 10.52 -2.32 2.48
C SER A 12 9.87 -0.94 2.54
N GLN A 13 10.37 -0.10 3.45
CA GLN A 13 10.06 1.32 3.52
C GLN A 13 11.36 2.12 3.64
N TYR A 14 12.27 1.95 2.68
CA TYR A 14 13.47 2.80 2.53
C TYR A 14 13.91 2.83 1.06
N ILE A 15 14.30 3.99 0.60
CA ILE A 15 14.79 4.21 -0.76
C ILE A 15 16.31 4.19 -0.72
N ARG A 16 16.93 3.35 -1.54
CA ARG A 16 18.37 3.29 -1.74
C ARG A 16 18.84 4.43 -2.65
N ASP A 17 20.11 4.78 -2.52
CA ASP A 17 20.74 5.68 -3.47
C ASP A 17 20.81 5.06 -4.87
N LYS A 18 20.97 5.91 -5.88
CA LYS A 18 21.05 5.49 -7.30
C LYS A 18 22.20 4.50 -7.53
N ASP A 19 23.32 4.68 -6.82
CA ASP A 19 24.49 3.80 -6.91
C ASP A 19 24.31 2.46 -6.16
N GLU A 20 23.29 2.35 -5.29
CA GLU A 20 23.05 1.17 -4.45
C GLU A 20 21.85 0.32 -4.94
N GLY A 21 21.08 0.82 -5.88
CA GLY A 21 19.91 0.10 -6.40
C GLY A 21 19.06 0.90 -7.38
N ASN A 22 18.02 0.28 -7.88
CA ASN A 22 17.17 0.83 -8.92
C ASN A 22 15.88 1.48 -8.38
N ASP A 23 15.86 1.92 -7.11
CA ASP A 23 14.64 2.40 -6.46
C ASP A 23 14.17 3.73 -7.07
N ILE A 24 15.12 4.61 -7.37
CA ILE A 24 14.87 5.91 -8.00
C ILE A 24 14.42 5.70 -9.46
N ASP A 25 15.10 4.85 -10.21
CA ASP A 25 14.74 4.52 -11.60
C ASP A 25 13.34 3.87 -11.70
N ARG A 26 12.94 3.10 -10.67
CA ARG A 26 11.60 2.54 -10.52
C ARG A 26 10.56 3.56 -10.05
N LYS A 27 10.98 4.81 -9.84
CA LYS A 27 10.13 5.90 -9.33
C LYS A 27 9.49 5.59 -7.97
N TRP A 28 10.22 4.86 -7.12
CA TRP A 28 9.78 4.59 -5.76
C TRP A 28 10.05 5.78 -4.82
N GLY A 29 10.99 6.63 -5.18
CA GLY A 29 11.29 7.91 -4.55
C GLY A 29 12.13 8.78 -5.45
N THR A 30 12.28 10.07 -5.10
CA THR A 30 13.12 11.04 -5.83
C THR A 30 14.51 11.18 -5.23
N ARG A 31 14.73 10.65 -4.03
CA ARG A 31 15.98 10.65 -3.29
C ARG A 31 16.07 9.42 -2.38
N ARG A 32 17.27 9.10 -1.90
CA ARG A 32 17.46 8.10 -0.84
C ARG A 32 16.79 8.55 0.45
N THR A 33 16.37 7.62 1.28
CA THR A 33 15.93 7.91 2.64
C THR A 33 17.11 8.09 3.59
N VAL A 34 16.91 8.89 4.63
CA VAL A 34 17.87 9.17 5.68
C VAL A 34 17.21 9.02 7.06
N ALA A 35 17.99 8.99 8.13
CA ALA A 35 17.47 8.81 9.48
C ALA A 35 16.36 9.81 9.85
N ARG A 36 16.45 11.03 9.35
CA ARG A 36 15.46 12.09 9.56
C ARG A 36 14.05 11.73 9.04
N ASP A 37 13.95 10.92 8.00
CA ASP A 37 12.66 10.48 7.45
C ASP A 37 11.86 9.65 8.46
N TYR A 38 12.51 9.09 9.48
CA TYR A 38 11.90 8.17 10.45
C TYR A 38 11.82 8.76 11.86
N MET A 39 12.25 10.00 12.07
CA MET A 39 12.36 10.57 13.42
C MET A 39 11.03 10.69 14.17
N PHE A 40 9.90 10.70 13.45
CA PHE A 40 8.56 10.74 14.03
C PHE A 40 7.84 9.40 13.97
N ASP A 41 8.47 8.37 13.40
CA ASP A 41 7.87 7.04 13.35
C ASP A 41 8.02 6.36 14.72
N GLN A 42 6.92 5.97 15.36
CA GLN A 42 6.98 5.20 16.61
C GLN A 42 7.66 3.85 16.41
N GLN A 43 7.48 3.25 15.24
CA GLN A 43 8.13 2.01 14.81
C GLN A 43 8.57 2.16 13.36
N VAL A 44 9.86 1.97 13.12
CA VAL A 44 10.46 2.03 11.78
C VAL A 44 10.34 0.66 11.11
N PHE A 45 9.72 0.62 9.94
CA PHE A 45 9.53 -0.59 9.14
C PHE A 45 10.44 -0.59 7.90
N LEU A 46 11.74 -0.79 8.08
CA LEU A 46 12.65 -0.88 6.93
C LEU A 46 12.32 -2.07 6.01
N GLY A 47 11.78 -3.14 6.61
CA GLY A 47 11.47 -4.39 5.90
C GLY A 47 12.60 -5.40 5.95
N THR A 48 12.28 -6.68 5.69
CA THR A 48 13.24 -7.79 5.70
C THR A 48 13.60 -8.26 4.30
N SER A 49 12.76 -7.97 3.32
CA SER A 49 12.98 -8.34 1.92
C SER A 49 12.27 -7.35 0.98
N ARG A 50 12.47 -7.54 -0.31
CA ARG A 50 11.84 -6.77 -1.40
C ARG A 50 11.20 -7.69 -2.44
N LEU A 51 10.41 -8.66 -1.97
CA LEU A 51 9.56 -9.47 -2.83
C LEU A 51 8.48 -8.62 -3.49
N GLY A 52 7.95 -7.65 -2.75
CA GLY A 52 7.08 -6.60 -3.25
C GLY A 52 7.81 -5.27 -3.44
N ALA A 53 7.12 -4.29 -3.98
CA ALA A 53 7.62 -2.94 -4.17
C ALA A 53 7.92 -2.26 -2.83
N ASP A 54 8.85 -1.31 -2.83
CA ASP A 54 9.06 -0.41 -1.69
C ASP A 54 7.82 0.48 -1.47
N LEU A 55 7.43 0.67 -0.22
CA LEU A 55 6.23 1.40 0.17
C LEU A 55 6.51 2.79 0.77
N THR A 56 7.76 3.24 0.87
CA THR A 56 8.15 4.55 1.44
C THR A 56 7.26 5.70 0.93
N ASN A 57 6.99 5.70 -0.38
CA ASN A 57 6.22 6.74 -1.05
C ASN A 57 5.00 6.17 -1.79
N VAL A 58 4.42 5.08 -1.31
CA VAL A 58 3.30 4.46 -1.99
C VAL A 58 2.08 5.39 -2.05
N GLY A 59 1.83 6.19 -1.01
CA GLY A 59 0.75 7.17 -0.98
C GLY A 59 0.94 8.37 -1.92
N VAL A 60 2.15 8.57 -2.48
CA VAL A 60 2.40 9.54 -3.56
C VAL A 60 2.08 8.92 -4.92
N ARG A 61 2.52 7.67 -5.12
CA ARG A 61 2.34 6.95 -6.40
C ARG A 61 0.90 6.50 -6.63
N GLN A 62 0.18 6.25 -5.54
CA GLN A 62 -1.20 5.82 -5.58
C GLN A 62 -2.02 6.54 -4.51
N THR A 63 -3.03 7.29 -4.95
CA THR A 63 -3.87 8.12 -4.07
C THR A 63 -5.31 7.63 -3.97
N ASP A 64 -5.70 6.64 -4.80
CA ASP A 64 -7.04 6.08 -4.79
C ASP A 64 -7.17 4.95 -3.73
N PRO A 65 -7.93 5.14 -2.64
CA PRO A 65 -8.15 4.09 -1.66
C PRO A 65 -8.82 2.85 -2.25
N GLN A 66 -9.64 2.98 -3.28
CA GLN A 66 -10.31 1.86 -3.95
C GLN A 66 -9.28 0.93 -4.66
N TRP A 67 -8.18 1.49 -5.15
CA TRP A 67 -7.09 0.70 -5.71
C TRP A 67 -6.46 -0.21 -4.64
N PHE A 68 -6.19 0.34 -3.45
CA PHE A 68 -5.66 -0.43 -2.33
C PHE A 68 -6.64 -1.50 -1.84
N TYR A 69 -7.94 -1.17 -1.73
CA TYR A 69 -8.95 -2.15 -1.33
C TYR A 69 -9.03 -3.31 -2.31
N ARG A 70 -9.04 -3.06 -3.62
CA ARG A 70 -9.03 -4.12 -4.64
C ARG A 70 -7.77 -4.97 -4.57
N LEU A 71 -6.59 -4.33 -4.44
CA LEU A 71 -5.30 -5.02 -4.29
C LEU A 71 -5.29 -5.93 -3.06
N LEU A 72 -5.70 -5.43 -1.90
CA LEU A 72 -5.73 -6.20 -0.65
C LEU A 72 -6.78 -7.32 -0.69
N TYR A 73 -7.95 -7.06 -1.28
CA TYR A 73 -9.01 -8.05 -1.39
C TYR A 73 -8.64 -9.21 -2.32
N ASN A 74 -8.06 -8.91 -3.47
CA ASN A 74 -7.57 -9.93 -4.41
C ASN A 74 -6.46 -9.36 -5.32
N PRO A 75 -5.17 -9.55 -4.98
CA PRO A 75 -4.04 -9.03 -5.76
C PRO A 75 -4.00 -9.54 -7.20
N HIS A 76 -4.48 -10.75 -7.46
CA HIS A 76 -4.50 -11.34 -8.80
C HIS A 76 -5.40 -10.58 -9.80
N THR A 77 -6.27 -9.67 -9.32
CA THR A 77 -7.02 -8.77 -10.21
C THR A 77 -6.16 -7.69 -10.83
N MET A 78 -5.01 -7.40 -10.23
CA MET A 78 -4.06 -6.40 -10.72
C MET A 78 -3.00 -6.99 -11.64
N SER A 79 -2.55 -8.22 -11.36
CA SER A 79 -1.64 -9.01 -12.19
C SER A 79 -1.73 -10.48 -11.80
N HIS A 80 -1.70 -11.37 -12.78
CA HIS A 80 -1.73 -12.81 -12.55
C HIS A 80 -0.45 -13.35 -11.90
N GLU A 81 0.67 -12.64 -12.05
CA GLU A 81 1.99 -13.06 -11.56
C GLU A 81 2.32 -12.56 -10.15
N VAL A 82 1.34 -12.02 -9.43
CA VAL A 82 1.56 -11.47 -8.09
C VAL A 82 1.64 -12.57 -7.06
N SER A 83 2.73 -12.60 -6.28
CA SER A 83 2.89 -13.50 -5.14
C SER A 83 2.27 -12.97 -3.83
N MET A 84 1.74 -11.76 -3.83
CA MET A 84 1.09 -11.15 -2.67
C MET A 84 -0.17 -11.94 -2.30
N PRO A 85 -0.37 -12.34 -1.03
CA PRO A 85 -1.60 -13.01 -0.61
C PRO A 85 -2.80 -12.06 -0.58
N ALA A 86 -4.01 -12.63 -0.68
CA ALA A 86 -5.24 -11.88 -0.48
C ALA A 86 -5.53 -11.72 1.02
N TYR A 87 -5.87 -10.54 1.45
CA TYR A 87 -6.16 -10.17 2.85
C TYR A 87 -7.67 -10.06 3.08
N ARG A 88 -8.43 -11.11 2.73
CA ARG A 88 -9.90 -11.07 2.72
C ARG A 88 -10.52 -10.85 4.09
N TRP A 89 -9.83 -11.18 5.18
CA TRP A 89 -10.28 -10.90 6.56
C TRP A 89 -10.34 -9.42 6.93
N LEU A 90 -9.76 -8.55 6.09
CA LEU A 90 -9.89 -7.09 6.22
C LEU A 90 -11.18 -6.55 5.60
N PHE A 91 -12.06 -7.43 5.15
CA PHE A 91 -13.29 -7.08 4.45
C PHE A 91 -14.47 -7.91 4.95
N GLU A 92 -15.65 -7.36 4.82
CA GLU A 92 -16.93 -8.01 5.11
C GLU A 92 -17.79 -8.02 3.86
N THR A 93 -18.47 -9.14 3.61
CA THR A 93 -19.54 -9.21 2.62
C THR A 93 -20.86 -9.12 3.36
N ARG A 94 -21.71 -8.17 2.98
CA ARG A 94 -22.99 -7.93 3.63
C ARG A 94 -24.08 -7.62 2.62
N GLU A 95 -25.34 -7.78 3.02
CA GLU A 95 -26.50 -7.39 2.23
C GLU A 95 -26.62 -5.86 2.17
N ILE A 96 -26.98 -5.35 0.99
CA ILE A 96 -27.21 -3.91 0.77
C ILE A 96 -28.58 -3.56 1.37
N GLN A 97 -28.56 -2.67 2.36
CA GLN A 97 -29.78 -2.15 2.99
C GLN A 97 -30.15 -0.79 2.38
N GLY A 98 -31.01 -0.81 1.37
CA GLY A 98 -31.43 0.38 0.65
C GLY A 98 -30.48 0.75 -0.48
N GLN A 99 -29.37 1.41 -0.17
CA GLN A 99 -28.35 1.78 -1.15
C GLN A 99 -26.96 1.28 -0.75
N SER A 100 -26.12 1.04 -1.76
CA SER A 100 -24.73 0.60 -1.53
C SER A 100 -23.96 1.63 -0.70
N SER A 101 -23.09 1.14 0.18
CA SER A 101 -22.22 1.96 1.02
C SER A 101 -21.23 2.77 0.16
N VAL A 102 -20.91 3.97 0.61
CA VAL A 102 -19.83 4.77 0.01
C VAL A 102 -18.46 4.09 0.10
N ASP A 103 -18.29 3.20 1.09
CA ASP A 103 -17.09 2.42 1.32
C ASP A 103 -17.06 1.09 0.54
N ALA A 104 -18.11 0.77 -0.23
CA ALA A 104 -18.18 -0.47 -0.99
C ALA A 104 -17.00 -0.59 -1.96
N VAL A 105 -16.32 -1.73 -1.93
CA VAL A 105 -15.20 -2.02 -2.81
C VAL A 105 -15.73 -2.30 -4.21
N LYS A 106 -15.23 -1.58 -5.20
CA LYS A 106 -15.64 -1.70 -6.63
C LYS A 106 -15.01 -2.94 -7.25
N LEU A 107 -15.65 -4.10 -7.02
CA LEU A 107 -15.22 -5.39 -7.54
C LEU A 107 -15.99 -5.73 -8.81
N GLN A 108 -15.35 -6.45 -9.76
CA GLN A 108 -15.92 -6.83 -11.05
C GLN A 108 -15.61 -8.30 -11.39
N GLY A 109 -16.41 -8.87 -12.28
CA GLY A 109 -16.21 -10.24 -12.77
C GLY A 109 -16.40 -11.29 -11.68
N ALA A 110 -15.60 -12.33 -11.69
CA ALA A 110 -15.73 -13.51 -10.80
C ALA A 110 -15.52 -13.21 -9.31
N ILE A 111 -14.99 -12.03 -8.96
CA ILE A 111 -14.77 -11.62 -7.56
C ILE A 111 -15.84 -10.65 -7.04
N ALA A 112 -16.76 -10.23 -7.90
CA ALA A 112 -17.89 -9.40 -7.48
C ALA A 112 -18.79 -10.18 -6.51
N PRO A 113 -19.36 -9.50 -5.49
CA PRO A 113 -20.35 -10.14 -4.62
C PRO A 113 -21.62 -10.49 -5.40
N PRO A 114 -22.46 -11.43 -4.89
CA PRO A 114 -23.76 -11.73 -5.49
C PRO A 114 -24.64 -10.47 -5.58
N PRO A 115 -25.62 -10.43 -6.49
CA PRO A 115 -26.59 -9.35 -6.55
C PRO A 115 -27.27 -9.11 -5.19
N GLY A 116 -27.38 -7.84 -4.78
CA GLY A 116 -27.92 -7.46 -3.48
C GLY A 116 -26.90 -7.44 -2.33
N TYR A 117 -25.64 -7.81 -2.60
CA TYR A 117 -24.56 -7.80 -1.62
C TYR A 117 -23.46 -6.82 -2.01
N GLU A 118 -22.74 -6.34 -1.01
CA GLU A 118 -21.55 -5.50 -1.16
C GLU A 118 -20.40 -6.03 -0.30
N VAL A 119 -19.16 -5.73 -0.73
CA VAL A 119 -17.96 -5.96 0.06
C VAL A 119 -17.48 -4.61 0.60
N VAL A 120 -17.31 -4.50 1.90
CA VAL A 120 -16.82 -3.28 2.57
C VAL A 120 -15.57 -3.57 3.38
N PRO A 121 -14.62 -2.63 3.48
CA PRO A 121 -13.47 -2.79 4.38
C PRO A 121 -13.92 -2.72 5.84
N THR A 122 -13.36 -3.57 6.68
CA THR A 122 -13.46 -3.46 8.14
C THR A 122 -12.75 -2.19 8.63
N SER A 123 -12.92 -1.84 9.91
CA SER A 123 -12.15 -0.76 10.53
C SER A 123 -10.63 -0.96 10.41
N GLU A 124 -10.18 -2.21 10.50
CA GLU A 124 -8.78 -2.59 10.35
C GLU A 124 -8.29 -2.44 8.90
N GLY A 125 -9.14 -2.81 7.92
CA GLY A 125 -8.86 -2.62 6.50
C GLY A 125 -8.76 -1.13 6.14
N LYS A 126 -9.65 -0.30 6.67
CA LYS A 126 -9.60 1.16 6.51
C LYS A 126 -8.31 1.73 7.12
N ALA A 127 -8.00 1.40 8.36
CA ALA A 127 -6.80 1.87 9.05
C ALA A 127 -5.51 1.47 8.32
N LEU A 128 -5.46 0.27 7.71
CA LEU A 128 -4.31 -0.13 6.90
C LEU A 128 -4.18 0.72 5.63
N VAL A 129 -5.28 0.96 4.92
CA VAL A 129 -5.26 1.78 3.69
C VAL A 129 -4.92 3.24 4.01
N GLU A 130 -5.45 3.82 5.08
CA GLU A 130 -5.09 5.15 5.57
C GLU A 130 -3.58 5.23 5.87
N TYR A 131 -3.02 4.22 6.54
CA TYR A 131 -1.58 4.14 6.79
C TYR A 131 -0.79 4.11 5.47
N LEU A 132 -1.17 3.28 4.49
CA LEU A 132 -0.47 3.21 3.20
C LEU A 132 -0.55 4.53 2.43
N LEU A 133 -1.69 5.20 2.46
CA LEU A 133 -1.89 6.52 1.86
C LEU A 133 -1.06 7.62 2.57
N SER A 134 -0.73 7.45 3.84
CA SER A 134 0.10 8.39 4.59
C SER A 134 1.60 8.27 4.30
N LEU A 135 2.05 7.17 3.66
CA LEU A 135 3.46 6.94 3.33
C LEU A 135 3.93 7.86 2.19
N LYS A 136 4.48 9.01 2.56
CA LYS A 136 4.89 10.13 1.68
C LYS A 136 6.16 10.79 2.22
N LYS A 137 7.32 10.15 2.03
CA LYS A 137 8.62 10.63 2.51
C LYS A 137 9.48 11.26 1.39
N ASN A 138 8.84 11.85 0.38
CA ASN A 138 9.51 12.45 -0.78
C ASN A 138 9.65 13.99 -0.69
N TYR A 139 9.52 14.56 0.51
CA TYR A 139 9.78 15.98 0.74
C TYR A 139 11.29 16.27 0.63
N PRO A 140 11.70 17.48 0.19
CA PRO A 140 13.10 17.81 0.02
C PRO A 140 13.83 17.87 1.38
N LEU A 141 15.04 17.32 1.42
CA LEU A 141 15.93 17.37 2.57
C LEU A 141 17.34 17.74 2.12
N PRO A 142 18.02 18.72 2.78
CA PRO A 142 19.38 19.13 2.40
C PRO A 142 20.41 17.99 2.46
N GLU A 143 20.27 17.07 3.42
CA GLU A 143 21.15 15.91 3.61
C GLU A 143 20.91 14.75 2.62
N ALA A 144 19.84 14.83 1.86
CA ALA A 144 19.51 13.88 0.79
C ALA A 144 18.82 14.65 -0.34
N PRO A 145 19.55 15.40 -1.16
CA PRO A 145 18.98 16.11 -2.29
C PRO A 145 18.35 15.13 -3.29
N GLU A 146 17.38 15.62 -4.04
CA GLU A 146 16.78 14.84 -5.13
C GLU A 146 17.86 14.47 -6.16
N THR A 147 17.82 13.22 -6.60
CA THR A 147 18.72 12.75 -7.65
C THR A 147 18.18 13.27 -8.97
N THR A 148 18.82 14.28 -9.53
CA THR A 148 18.55 14.72 -10.91
C THR A 148 19.06 13.67 -11.90
N GLU A 149 18.28 13.41 -12.94
CA GLU A 149 18.67 12.56 -14.07
C GLU A 149 19.95 13.03 -14.77
#